data_7c9e82e251cd7c8b4eea1f14d82250a8
#
_entry.id   7c9e82e251cd7c8b4eea1f14d82250a8
#
_cell.length_a   1.000
_cell.length_b   1.000
_cell.length_c   1.000
_cell.angle_alpha   90.00
_cell.angle_beta   90.00
_cell.angle_gamma   90.00
#
_symmetry.space_group_name_H-M   'P 1'
#
loop_
_entity.id
_entity.type
_entity.pdbx_description
1 polymer ?
#
loop_
_entity_poly.entity_id
_entity_poly.type
_entity_poly.pdbx_seq_one_letter_code
_entity_poly.pdbx_strand_id
1 'polypeptide(L)'
;MATHAAGVVIAGDKLAEKFPLYVDHNSNLILPSTQYDMYSSENAGLVKFDLLGLKTLTVIDKTLKRLQNKNINLDISKIDLSDKKVFSLLSTGETTGLFQLESAGMREAIKQMKPNKFDDIIALVALYRPGPMSNIPIY
;
A
#
# COMPACT_ATOMS: atom_id res chain seq x y z
N MET A 1 -10.78 12.19 -20.94
CA MET A 1 -9.82 12.61 -19.89
C MET A 1 -10.00 11.67 -18.72
N ALA A 2 -8.93 11.16 -18.13
CA ALA A 2 -9.04 10.25 -16.96
C ALA A 2 -8.57 11.00 -15.72
N THR A 3 -9.39 11.02 -14.68
CA THR A 3 -9.05 11.60 -13.39
C THR A 3 -8.39 10.55 -12.51
N HIS A 4 -7.34 10.90 -11.78
CA HIS A 4 -6.71 9.99 -10.83
C HIS A 4 -7.68 9.64 -9.69
N ALA A 5 -7.82 8.35 -9.38
CA ALA A 5 -8.84 7.88 -8.45
C ALA A 5 -8.60 8.31 -6.98
N ALA A 6 -7.36 8.64 -6.61
CA ALA A 6 -6.97 8.89 -5.22
C ALA A 6 -5.98 10.06 -5.06
N GLY A 7 -5.55 10.69 -6.15
CA GLY A 7 -4.60 11.80 -6.12
C GLY A 7 -5.29 13.11 -5.76
N VAL A 8 -4.77 13.79 -4.75
CA VAL A 8 -5.20 15.14 -4.36
C VAL A 8 -3.99 16.07 -4.44
N VAL A 9 -4.14 17.22 -5.09
CA VAL A 9 -3.09 18.25 -5.14
C VAL A 9 -3.38 19.35 -4.14
N ILE A 10 -2.32 19.82 -3.48
CA ILE A 10 -2.37 20.91 -2.50
C ILE A 10 -1.44 22.02 -2.97
N ALA A 11 -1.91 23.26 -2.86
CA ALA A 11 -1.14 24.46 -3.11
C ALA A 11 -1.24 25.44 -1.93
N GLY A 12 -0.28 26.36 -1.82
CA GLY A 12 -0.28 27.39 -0.80
C GLY A 12 -1.31 28.49 -1.04
N ASP A 13 -1.79 28.63 -2.30
CA ASP A 13 -2.75 29.64 -2.72
C ASP A 13 -3.98 29.00 -3.36
N LYS A 14 -5.00 29.82 -3.68
CA LYS A 14 -6.19 29.37 -4.37
C LYS A 14 -5.85 28.84 -5.77
N LEU A 15 -6.10 27.56 -5.99
CA LEU A 15 -5.79 26.88 -7.24
C LEU A 15 -6.42 27.53 -8.46
N ALA A 16 -7.68 27.98 -8.35
CA ALA A 16 -8.43 28.57 -9.46
C ALA A 16 -7.85 29.90 -9.99
N GLU A 17 -7.02 30.58 -9.20
CA GLU A 17 -6.37 31.83 -9.61
C GLU A 17 -5.10 31.60 -10.43
N LYS A 18 -4.49 30.42 -10.31
CA LYS A 18 -3.17 30.11 -10.90
C LYS A 18 -3.18 28.96 -11.89
N PHE A 19 -4.18 28.07 -11.79
CA PHE A 19 -4.19 26.81 -12.55
C PHE A 19 -5.52 26.59 -13.25
N PRO A 20 -5.51 26.04 -14.49
CA PRO A 20 -6.74 25.66 -15.16
C PRO A 20 -7.37 24.47 -14.44
N LEU A 21 -8.62 24.63 -14.06
CA LEU A 21 -9.41 23.60 -13.37
C LEU A 21 -10.51 23.06 -14.29
N TYR A 22 -10.87 21.81 -14.08
CA TYR A 22 -11.96 21.12 -14.76
C TYR A 22 -12.93 20.55 -13.73
N VAL A 23 -14.20 20.76 -13.96
CA VAL A 23 -15.29 20.18 -13.19
C VAL A 23 -16.04 19.19 -14.07
N ASP A 24 -16.09 17.94 -13.67
CA ASP A 24 -16.90 16.93 -14.33
C ASP A 24 -18.31 16.91 -13.71
N HIS A 25 -19.27 17.50 -14.39
CA HIS A 25 -20.66 17.56 -13.94
C HIS A 25 -21.37 16.21 -13.93
N ASN A 26 -20.80 15.17 -14.56
CA ASN A 26 -21.34 13.80 -14.57
C ASN A 26 -20.70 12.91 -13.49
N SER A 27 -19.71 13.40 -12.76
CA SER A 27 -19.06 12.68 -11.67
C SER A 27 -19.57 13.13 -10.30
N ASN A 28 -19.52 12.24 -9.33
CA ASN A 28 -19.82 12.56 -7.93
C ASN A 28 -18.60 13.18 -7.20
N LEU A 29 -17.59 13.65 -7.94
CA LEU A 29 -16.41 14.28 -7.36
C LEU A 29 -16.79 15.66 -6.80
N ILE A 30 -16.45 15.88 -5.54
CA ILE A 30 -16.73 17.12 -4.82
C ILE A 30 -15.73 18.21 -5.20
N LEU A 31 -14.49 17.82 -5.56
CA LEU A 31 -13.41 18.74 -5.87
C LEU A 31 -13.16 18.82 -7.37
N PRO A 32 -12.84 20.02 -7.89
CA PRO A 32 -12.38 20.16 -9.28
C PRO A 32 -11.04 19.45 -9.49
N SER A 33 -10.76 19.04 -10.71
CA SER A 33 -9.47 18.47 -11.11
C SER A 33 -8.61 19.52 -11.80
N THR A 34 -7.29 19.43 -11.67
CA THR A 34 -6.38 20.21 -12.51
C THR A 34 -6.43 19.69 -13.93
N GLN A 35 -6.24 20.57 -14.92
CA GLN A 35 -6.12 20.15 -16.32
C GLN A 35 -4.69 19.77 -16.71
N TYR A 36 -3.80 19.66 -15.72
CA TYR A 36 -2.42 19.23 -15.91
C TYR A 36 -2.26 17.72 -15.70
N ASP A 37 -1.35 17.13 -16.43
CA ASP A 37 -0.84 15.80 -16.13
C ASP A 37 0.05 15.83 -14.86
N MET A 38 0.55 14.67 -14.46
CA MET A 38 1.37 14.53 -13.25
C MET A 38 2.63 15.40 -13.30
N TYR A 39 3.36 15.35 -14.42
CA TYR A 39 4.62 16.10 -14.57
C TYR A 39 4.40 17.60 -14.62
N SER A 40 3.38 18.04 -15.36
CA SER A 40 3.02 19.46 -15.44
C SER A 40 2.55 20.01 -14.09
N SER A 41 1.84 19.20 -13.29
CA SER A 41 1.44 19.54 -11.93
C SER A 41 2.65 19.75 -11.00
N GLU A 42 3.61 18.84 -11.02
CA GLU A 42 4.84 18.93 -10.24
C GLU A 42 5.69 20.13 -10.67
N ASN A 43 5.88 20.34 -11.97
CA ASN A 43 6.62 21.48 -12.52
C ASN A 43 5.96 22.83 -12.18
N ALA A 44 4.65 22.84 -12.04
CA ALA A 44 3.90 24.03 -11.60
C ALA A 44 3.96 24.27 -10.09
N GLY A 45 4.67 23.43 -9.34
CA GLY A 45 4.87 23.55 -7.88
C GLY A 45 3.71 23.01 -7.05
N LEU A 46 2.83 22.17 -7.64
CA LEU A 46 1.78 21.50 -6.90
C LEU A 46 2.31 20.25 -6.18
N VAL A 47 1.95 20.09 -4.92
CA VAL A 47 2.27 18.90 -4.14
C VAL A 47 1.11 17.90 -4.25
N LYS A 48 1.39 16.70 -4.76
CA LYS A 48 0.42 15.63 -4.92
C LYS A 48 0.48 14.65 -3.76
N PHE A 49 -0.68 14.32 -3.21
CA PHE A 49 -0.87 13.27 -2.22
C PHE A 49 -1.79 12.19 -2.78
N ASP A 50 -1.38 10.94 -2.65
CA ASP A 50 -2.19 9.80 -3.06
C ASP A 50 -2.84 9.17 -1.81
N LEU A 51 -4.17 9.30 -1.69
CA LEU A 51 -4.95 8.83 -0.57
C LEU A 51 -5.63 7.52 -0.93
N LEU A 52 -4.90 6.41 -0.83
CA LEU A 52 -5.40 5.08 -1.13
C LEU A 52 -5.80 4.35 0.14
N GLY A 53 -7.09 4.02 0.26
CA GLY A 53 -7.60 3.18 1.33
C GLY A 53 -7.21 1.71 1.13
N LEU A 54 -6.88 1.01 2.22
CA LEU A 54 -6.60 -0.42 2.22
C LEU A 54 -7.75 -1.20 2.87
N LYS A 55 -8.42 -2.05 2.08
CA LYS A 55 -9.48 -2.95 2.58
C LYS A 55 -8.98 -3.89 3.67
N THR A 56 -7.70 -4.30 3.61
CA THR A 56 -7.07 -5.18 4.61
C THR A 56 -7.07 -4.55 6.00
N LEU A 57 -6.80 -3.24 6.13
CA LEU A 57 -6.88 -2.55 7.43
C LEU A 57 -8.31 -2.58 7.99
N THR A 58 -9.33 -2.46 7.15
CA THR A 58 -10.71 -2.59 7.56
C THR A 58 -11.04 -4.01 8.06
N VAL A 59 -10.47 -5.04 7.44
CA VAL A 59 -10.61 -6.44 7.88
C VAL A 59 -9.99 -6.62 9.27
N ILE A 60 -8.79 -6.09 9.49
CA ILE A 60 -8.11 -6.14 10.78
C ILE A 60 -8.95 -5.44 11.85
N ASP A 61 -9.39 -4.20 11.61
CA ASP A 61 -10.23 -3.45 12.56
C ASP A 61 -11.52 -4.20 12.92
N LYS A 62 -12.23 -4.73 11.92
CA LYS A 62 -13.44 -5.53 12.16
C LYS A 62 -13.15 -6.81 12.94
N THR A 63 -12.00 -7.44 12.71
CA THR A 63 -11.58 -8.64 13.45
C THR A 63 -11.32 -8.30 14.91
N LEU A 64 -10.60 -7.22 15.20
CA LEU A 64 -10.34 -6.76 16.56
C LEU A 64 -11.64 -6.45 17.30
N LYS A 65 -12.57 -5.74 16.68
CA LYS A 65 -13.89 -5.46 17.26
C LYS A 65 -14.68 -6.74 17.59
N ARG A 66 -14.62 -7.75 16.70
CA ARG A 66 -15.27 -9.05 16.97
C ARG A 66 -14.62 -9.82 18.11
N LEU A 67 -13.31 -9.73 18.26
CA LEU A 67 -12.58 -10.34 19.39
C LEU A 67 -12.95 -9.64 20.70
N GLN A 68 -13.00 -8.32 20.72
CA GLN A 68 -13.45 -7.54 21.89
C GLN A 68 -14.84 -7.94 22.35
N ASN A 69 -15.78 -8.15 21.44
CA ASN A 69 -17.14 -8.64 21.75
C ASN A 69 -17.14 -10.04 22.37
N LYS A 70 -16.06 -10.79 22.25
CA LYS A 70 -15.85 -12.09 22.90
C LYS A 70 -14.95 -12.00 24.14
N ASN A 71 -14.73 -10.79 24.67
CA ASN A 71 -13.81 -10.50 25.79
C ASN A 71 -12.34 -10.89 25.53
N ILE A 72 -11.93 -10.93 24.25
CA ILE A 72 -10.54 -11.15 23.85
C ILE A 72 -9.97 -9.80 23.42
N ASN A 73 -9.05 -9.26 24.23
CA ASN A 73 -8.33 -8.03 23.91
C ASN A 73 -7.00 -8.36 23.25
N LEU A 74 -6.88 -8.11 21.95
CA LEU A 74 -5.65 -8.26 21.19
C LEU A 74 -5.10 -6.89 20.79
N ASP A 75 -3.91 -6.59 21.25
CA ASP A 75 -3.16 -5.39 20.88
C ASP A 75 -2.16 -5.76 19.77
N ILE A 76 -2.44 -5.34 18.53
CA ILE A 76 -1.57 -5.64 17.38
C ILE A 76 -0.18 -4.99 17.51
N SER A 77 -0.01 -3.93 18.29
CA SER A 77 1.29 -3.30 18.52
C SER A 77 2.24 -4.16 19.36
N LYS A 78 1.69 -5.17 20.05
CA LYS A 78 2.43 -6.08 20.93
C LYS A 78 2.58 -7.50 20.38
N ILE A 79 2.26 -7.70 19.10
CA ILE A 79 2.46 -9.01 18.45
C ILE A 79 3.97 -9.31 18.41
N ASP A 80 4.31 -10.56 18.78
CA ASP A 80 5.68 -11.05 18.67
C ASP A 80 6.07 -11.22 17.19
N LEU A 81 6.96 -10.37 16.71
CA LEU A 81 7.49 -10.41 15.34
C LEU A 81 8.61 -11.44 15.15
N SER A 82 8.95 -12.21 16.19
CA SER A 82 10.00 -13.23 16.16
C SER A 82 9.47 -14.66 16.12
N ASP A 83 8.15 -14.87 15.97
CA ASP A 83 7.53 -16.22 15.96
C ASP A 83 8.06 -17.05 14.79
N LYS A 84 8.89 -18.04 15.12
CA LYS A 84 9.52 -18.95 14.16
C LYS A 84 8.52 -19.77 13.33
N LYS A 85 7.32 -20.02 13.87
CA LYS A 85 6.27 -20.76 13.13
C LYS A 85 5.77 -19.96 11.94
N VAL A 86 5.67 -18.63 12.10
CA VAL A 86 5.29 -17.73 11.01
C VAL A 86 6.34 -17.76 9.89
N PHE A 87 7.62 -17.64 10.23
CA PHE A 87 8.70 -17.67 9.23
C PHE A 87 8.83 -19.05 8.57
N SER A 88 8.63 -20.12 9.32
CA SER A 88 8.57 -21.47 8.75
C SER A 88 7.45 -21.59 7.71
N LEU A 89 6.25 -21.13 8.02
CA LEU A 89 5.12 -21.09 7.07
C LEU A 89 5.45 -20.23 5.84
N LEU A 90 5.97 -19.02 6.05
CA LEU A 90 6.35 -18.12 4.95
C LEU A 90 7.35 -18.80 4.00
N SER A 91 8.39 -19.45 4.54
CA SER A 91 9.44 -20.11 3.75
C SER A 91 8.93 -21.26 2.88
N THR A 92 7.78 -21.85 3.18
CA THR A 92 7.14 -22.84 2.28
C THR A 92 6.51 -22.22 1.04
N GLY A 93 6.26 -20.89 1.05
CA GLY A 93 5.51 -20.19 0.01
C GLY A 93 4.01 -20.50 0.02
N GLU A 94 3.48 -21.14 1.07
CA GLU A 94 2.04 -21.39 1.24
C GLU A 94 1.34 -20.14 1.81
N THR A 95 1.44 -19.04 1.08
CA THR A 95 1.02 -17.70 1.51
C THR A 95 -0.30 -17.26 0.85
N THR A 96 -1.11 -18.19 0.38
CA THR A 96 -2.43 -17.89 -0.17
C THR A 96 -3.30 -17.20 0.89
N GLY A 97 -3.90 -16.07 0.54
CA GLY A 97 -4.71 -15.25 1.45
C GLY A 97 -3.89 -14.31 2.36
N LEU A 98 -2.57 -14.33 2.29
CA LEU A 98 -1.74 -13.36 2.98
C LEU A 98 -1.51 -12.14 2.07
N PHE A 99 -2.09 -11.01 2.47
CA PHE A 99 -2.01 -9.76 1.70
C PHE A 99 -0.57 -9.44 1.25
N GLN A 100 -0.41 -9.04 -0.01
CA GLN A 100 0.85 -8.76 -0.69
C GLN A 100 1.80 -9.98 -0.89
N LEU A 101 1.60 -11.09 -0.18
CA LEU A 101 2.49 -12.25 -0.25
C LEU A 101 1.90 -13.41 -1.06
N GLU A 102 0.71 -13.26 -1.65
CA GLU A 102 -0.06 -14.35 -2.25
C GLU A 102 0.13 -14.54 -3.76
N SER A 103 0.72 -13.57 -4.48
CA SER A 103 0.95 -13.71 -5.92
C SER A 103 1.97 -14.82 -6.23
N ALA A 104 1.81 -15.51 -7.36
CA ALA A 104 2.71 -16.61 -7.75
C ALA A 104 4.19 -16.20 -7.74
N GLY A 105 4.51 -15.02 -8.31
CA GLY A 105 5.87 -14.51 -8.33
C GLY A 105 6.41 -14.15 -6.93
N MET A 106 5.58 -13.58 -6.05
CA MET A 106 5.97 -13.29 -4.67
C MET A 106 6.21 -14.58 -3.88
N ARG A 107 5.37 -15.59 -4.05
CA ARG A 107 5.55 -16.91 -3.41
C ARG A 107 6.86 -17.55 -3.82
N GLU A 108 7.24 -17.43 -5.09
CA GLU A 108 8.53 -17.96 -5.56
C GLU A 108 9.70 -17.15 -4.96
N ALA A 109 9.60 -15.83 -4.91
CA ALA A 109 10.60 -14.98 -4.26
C ALA A 109 10.77 -15.31 -2.77
N ILE A 110 9.66 -15.57 -2.06
CA ILE A 110 9.69 -16.01 -0.65
C ILE A 110 10.44 -17.33 -0.49
N LYS A 111 10.18 -18.31 -1.36
CA LYS A 111 10.88 -19.62 -1.33
C LYS A 111 12.37 -19.48 -1.58
N GLN A 112 12.77 -18.58 -2.45
CA GLN A 112 14.19 -18.30 -2.72
C GLN A 112 14.86 -17.60 -1.54
N MET A 113 14.24 -16.55 -0.98
CA MET A 113 14.79 -15.76 0.12
C MET A 113 14.80 -16.53 1.45
N LYS A 114 13.79 -17.37 1.70
CA LYS A 114 13.60 -18.13 2.96
C LYS A 114 13.65 -17.23 4.19
N PRO A 115 12.74 -16.27 4.33
CA PRO A 115 12.78 -15.30 5.41
C PRO A 115 12.75 -15.99 6.78
N ASN A 116 13.59 -15.52 7.72
CA ASN A 116 13.69 -16.07 9.08
C ASN A 116 13.51 -15.01 10.18
N LYS A 117 13.41 -13.73 9.80
CA LYS A 117 13.16 -12.57 10.67
C LYS A 117 12.28 -11.54 9.96
N PHE A 118 11.72 -10.62 10.72
CA PHE A 118 10.80 -9.61 10.17
C PHE A 118 11.47 -8.68 9.15
N ASP A 119 12.76 -8.35 9.34
CA ASP A 119 13.53 -7.53 8.40
C ASP A 119 13.60 -8.14 6.99
N ASP A 120 13.63 -9.47 6.90
CA ASP A 120 13.64 -10.16 5.60
C ASP A 120 12.32 -9.95 4.85
N ILE A 121 11.19 -9.86 5.57
CA ILE A 121 9.89 -9.54 4.95
C ILE A 121 9.90 -8.10 4.43
N ILE A 122 10.45 -7.17 5.20
CA ILE A 122 10.61 -5.77 4.77
C ILE A 122 11.48 -5.70 3.52
N ALA A 123 12.61 -6.38 3.52
CA ALA A 123 13.52 -6.44 2.38
C ALA A 123 12.84 -7.07 1.15
N LEU A 124 12.12 -8.18 1.33
CA LEU A 124 11.39 -8.85 0.26
C LEU A 124 10.39 -7.91 -0.41
N VAL A 125 9.54 -7.23 0.37
CA VAL A 125 8.54 -6.29 -0.16
C VAL A 125 9.21 -5.09 -0.86
N ALA A 126 10.36 -4.65 -0.36
CA ALA A 126 11.14 -3.57 -0.98
C ALA A 126 11.80 -3.99 -2.30
N LEU A 127 12.30 -5.23 -2.37
CA LEU A 127 13.00 -5.76 -3.54
C LEU A 127 12.05 -6.30 -4.63
N TYR A 128 10.85 -6.75 -4.24
CA TYR A 128 9.90 -7.34 -5.19
C TYR A 128 9.23 -6.26 -6.05
N ARG A 129 9.98 -5.69 -6.97
CA ARG A 129 9.54 -4.71 -7.97
C ARG A 129 10.44 -4.75 -9.21
N PRO A 130 9.98 -4.28 -10.37
CA PRO A 130 10.81 -4.21 -11.57
C PRO A 130 12.14 -3.48 -11.29
N GLY A 131 13.25 -4.09 -11.67
CA GLY A 131 14.61 -3.64 -11.41
C GLY A 131 15.25 -4.34 -10.22
N PRO A 132 14.90 -4.05 -8.96
CA PRO A 132 15.57 -4.64 -7.79
C PRO A 132 15.35 -6.14 -7.57
N MET A 133 14.34 -6.74 -8.20
CA MET A 133 13.96 -8.15 -8.01
C MET A 133 15.12 -9.13 -8.28
N SER A 134 16.02 -8.81 -9.21
CA SER A 134 17.21 -9.61 -9.50
C SER A 134 18.19 -9.73 -8.33
N ASN A 135 18.08 -8.86 -7.32
CA ASN A 135 18.93 -8.86 -6.14
C ASN A 135 18.40 -9.77 -5.00
N ILE A 136 17.19 -10.31 -5.12
CA ILE A 136 16.62 -11.20 -4.09
C ILE A 136 17.51 -12.41 -3.80
N PRO A 137 18.13 -13.11 -4.79
CA PRO A 137 19.03 -14.22 -4.50
C PRO A 137 20.35 -13.84 -3.82
N ILE A 138 20.70 -12.55 -3.82
CA ILE A 138 21.95 -12.05 -3.26
C ILE A 138 21.77 -11.64 -1.78
N TYR A 139 20.55 -11.27 -1.41
CA TYR A 139 20.18 -10.89 -0.05
C TYR A 139 20.22 -12.07 0.92
#